data_04095c50326db1b75a1258eb11eac959
#
_entry.id   04095c50326db1b75a1258eb11eac959
#
_cell.length_a   1.000
_cell.length_b   1.000
_cell.length_c   1.000
_cell.angle_alpha   90.00
_cell.angle_beta   90.00
_cell.angle_gamma   90.00
#
_symmetry.space_group_name_H-M   'P 1'
#
loop_
_entity.id
_entity.type
_entity.pdbx_description
1 polymer ?
#
loop_
_entity_poly.entity_id
_entity_poly.type
_entity_poly.pdbx_seq_one_letter_code
_entity_poly.pdbx_strand_id
1 'polypeptide(L)'
;NAKLRNFGMTLGIRDTRKIDAAYNMTEADVRDQGRFEDSIGIFPEFIDGYGILILPTTGRYFQVPFRTLLPKGVKNLICAGRITGGDRVSHAATRNMMCCTVTGQGAGVAAAVAIQQKRGFEELDIAQVQAELKRQNVRLH
;
A
#
# COMPACT_ATOMS: atom_id res chain seq x y z
N ASN A 1 35.15 -19.25 -10.14
CA ASN A 1 35.87 -18.00 -9.80
C ASN A 1 34.94 -16.81 -10.06
N ALA A 2 34.18 -16.38 -9.06
CA ALA A 2 33.38 -15.16 -9.14
C ALA A 2 34.28 -13.94 -8.86
N LYS A 3 34.08 -12.87 -9.63
CA LYS A 3 34.73 -11.57 -9.41
C LYS A 3 33.67 -10.48 -9.30
N LEU A 4 33.82 -9.59 -8.33
CA LEU A 4 32.99 -8.40 -8.24
C LEU A 4 33.28 -7.51 -9.45
N ARG A 5 32.26 -7.21 -10.24
CA ARG A 5 32.39 -6.37 -11.44
C ARG A 5 32.04 -4.91 -11.16
N ASN A 6 30.94 -4.70 -10.47
CA ASN A 6 30.52 -3.38 -9.99
C ASN A 6 29.51 -3.54 -8.85
N PHE A 7 29.23 -2.46 -8.15
CA PHE A 7 28.22 -2.36 -7.11
C PHE A 7 27.53 -1.01 -7.17
N GLY A 8 26.34 -0.91 -6.55
CA GLY A 8 25.58 0.34 -6.53
C GLY A 8 26.31 1.44 -5.74
N MET A 9 26.27 2.66 -6.26
CA MET A 9 26.85 3.83 -5.59
C MET A 9 26.08 4.30 -4.37
N THR A 10 24.80 3.89 -4.25
CA THR A 10 23.91 4.25 -3.15
C THR A 10 23.31 3.01 -2.51
N LEU A 11 22.98 3.11 -1.21
CA LEU A 11 22.28 2.06 -0.50
C LEU A 11 20.86 1.90 -1.06
N GLY A 12 20.46 0.65 -1.30
CA GLY A 12 19.08 0.31 -1.67
C GLY A 12 18.14 0.30 -0.46
N ILE A 13 17.79 1.47 0.05
CA ILE A 13 16.95 1.62 1.24
C ILE A 13 15.54 1.18 0.91
N ARG A 14 15.00 0.21 1.67
CA ARG A 14 13.65 -0.34 1.49
C ARG A 14 12.74 -0.12 2.69
N ASP A 15 13.29 0.15 3.86
CA ASP A 15 12.55 0.31 5.11
C ASP A 15 13.33 1.20 6.07
N THR A 16 12.83 2.42 6.25
CA THR A 16 13.37 3.36 7.25
C THR A 16 12.26 4.11 7.95
N ARG A 17 11.51 4.93 7.24
CA ARG A 17 10.46 5.78 7.78
C ARG A 17 9.14 5.49 7.10
N LYS A 18 8.09 5.42 7.89
CA LYS A 18 6.70 5.28 7.46
C LYS A 18 5.87 6.38 8.10
N ILE A 19 4.78 6.74 7.48
CA ILE A 19 3.83 7.67 8.10
C ILE A 19 3.11 6.97 9.26
N ASP A 20 2.74 7.71 10.28
CA ASP A 20 1.67 7.32 11.18
C ASP A 20 0.35 7.66 10.47
N ALA A 21 -0.27 6.63 9.92
CA ALA A 21 -1.44 6.78 9.08
C ALA A 21 -2.74 6.69 9.89
N ALA A 22 -3.84 7.13 9.29
CA ALA A 22 -5.17 6.96 9.85
C ALA A 22 -5.47 5.49 10.18
N TYR A 23 -4.88 4.57 9.42
CA TYR A 23 -4.82 3.15 9.74
C TYR A 23 -3.40 2.62 9.45
N ASN A 24 -2.77 2.00 10.43
CA ASN A 24 -1.50 1.34 10.25
C ASN A 24 -1.73 -0.17 10.10
N MET A 25 -1.42 -0.73 8.95
CA MET A 25 -1.56 -2.17 8.71
C MET A 25 -0.70 -2.99 9.67
N THR A 26 -1.20 -4.14 10.04
CA THR A 26 -0.53 -5.07 10.95
C THR A 26 -0.12 -6.36 10.24
N GLU A 27 0.76 -7.13 10.87
CA GLU A 27 1.08 -8.49 10.43
C GLU A 27 -0.18 -9.35 10.28
N ALA A 28 -1.12 -9.25 11.22
CA ALA A 28 -2.38 -9.99 11.20
C ALA A 28 -3.21 -9.66 9.94
N ASP A 29 -3.28 -8.39 9.54
CA ASP A 29 -4.00 -7.99 8.31
C ASP A 29 -3.47 -8.71 7.06
N VAL A 30 -2.17 -8.92 7.01
CA VAL A 30 -1.55 -9.63 5.89
C VAL A 30 -1.80 -11.13 5.98
N ARG A 31 -1.58 -11.73 7.15
CA ARG A 31 -1.62 -13.19 7.34
C ARG A 31 -3.03 -13.76 7.39
N ASP A 32 -3.96 -13.00 7.96
CA ASP A 32 -5.36 -13.41 8.11
C ASP A 32 -6.24 -12.93 6.94
N GLN A 33 -5.58 -12.47 5.86
CA GLN A 33 -6.27 -12.03 4.65
C GLN A 33 -7.25 -10.87 4.93
N GLY A 34 -6.79 -9.83 5.59
CA GLY A 34 -7.60 -8.67 5.99
C GLY A 34 -8.49 -8.15 4.87
N ARG A 35 -9.74 -7.80 5.22
CA ARG A 35 -10.75 -7.24 4.32
C ARG A 35 -11.19 -5.88 4.86
N PHE A 36 -11.26 -4.91 3.96
CA PHE A 36 -11.52 -3.52 4.33
C PHE A 36 -12.55 -2.89 3.39
N GLU A 37 -13.49 -2.16 3.97
CA GLU A 37 -14.51 -1.43 3.20
C GLU A 37 -13.91 -0.38 2.28
N ASP A 38 -12.80 0.22 2.70
CA ASP A 38 -12.05 1.22 1.97
C ASP A 38 -10.90 0.65 1.12
N SER A 39 -11.02 -0.61 0.67
CA SER A 39 -10.01 -1.26 -0.19
C SER A 39 -9.76 -0.46 -1.47
N ILE A 40 -8.48 -0.23 -1.79
CA ILE A 40 -8.02 0.36 -3.06
C ILE A 40 -7.35 -0.67 -3.98
N GLY A 41 -7.29 -1.91 -3.56
CA GLY A 41 -6.74 -3.02 -4.33
C GLY A 41 -6.36 -4.19 -3.44
N ILE A 42 -5.83 -5.23 -4.06
CA ILE A 42 -5.42 -6.46 -3.37
C ILE A 42 -3.94 -6.73 -3.59
N PHE A 43 -3.35 -7.45 -2.65
CA PHE A 43 -2.00 -7.97 -2.79
C PHE A 43 -1.93 -9.39 -2.19
N PRO A 44 -1.21 -10.33 -2.83
CA PRO A 44 -1.09 -11.68 -2.28
C PRO A 44 -0.37 -11.68 -0.93
N GLU A 45 -0.63 -12.68 -0.11
CA GLU A 45 0.08 -12.90 1.15
C GLU A 45 1.56 -13.22 0.85
N PHE A 46 2.36 -12.18 0.66
CA PHE A 46 3.78 -12.26 0.38
C PHE A 46 4.55 -11.40 1.38
N ILE A 47 5.32 -12.04 2.26
CA ILE A 47 6.17 -11.36 3.24
C ILE A 47 7.62 -11.75 2.96
N ASP A 48 8.48 -10.77 2.75
CA ASP A 48 9.92 -10.94 2.56
C ASP A 48 10.67 -9.96 3.45
N GLY A 49 11.11 -10.45 4.58
CA GLY A 49 11.94 -9.65 5.49
C GLY A 49 11.95 -10.13 6.92
N TYR A 50 12.96 -9.67 7.66
CA TYR A 50 13.10 -9.92 9.11
C TYR A 50 13.18 -11.39 9.52
N GLY A 51 13.75 -12.23 8.64
CA GLY A 51 13.85 -13.66 8.87
C GLY A 51 12.56 -14.43 8.57
N ILE A 52 11.53 -13.73 8.06
CA ILE A 52 10.27 -14.33 7.63
C ILE A 52 10.22 -14.30 6.10
N LEU A 53 9.93 -15.44 5.49
CA LEU A 53 9.62 -15.55 4.08
C LEU A 53 8.32 -16.33 3.92
N ILE A 54 7.27 -15.65 3.51
CA ILE A 54 6.00 -16.26 3.13
C ILE A 54 5.81 -16.04 1.64
N LEU A 55 5.75 -17.13 0.89
CA LEU A 55 5.50 -17.08 -0.53
C LEU A 55 4.00 -17.09 -0.81
N PRO A 56 3.54 -16.39 -1.85
CA PRO A 56 2.13 -16.37 -2.21
C PRO A 56 1.61 -17.76 -2.51
N THR A 57 0.47 -18.10 -1.95
CA THR A 57 -0.30 -19.29 -2.31
C THR A 57 -1.56 -18.91 -3.07
N THR A 58 -2.03 -19.81 -3.93
CA THR A 58 -3.22 -19.57 -4.76
C THR A 58 -4.44 -19.21 -3.90
N GLY A 59 -5.05 -18.09 -4.23
CA GLY A 59 -6.27 -17.62 -3.60
C GLY A 59 -6.09 -16.85 -2.29
N ARG A 60 -4.87 -16.80 -1.73
CA ARG A 60 -4.59 -16.02 -0.51
C ARG A 60 -4.13 -14.61 -0.86
N TYR A 61 -4.87 -13.63 -0.38
CA TYR A 61 -4.57 -12.21 -0.56
C TYR A 61 -5.17 -11.38 0.56
N PHE A 62 -4.61 -10.22 0.80
CA PHE A 62 -5.21 -9.19 1.65
C PHE A 62 -5.59 -7.96 0.82
N GLN A 63 -6.49 -7.16 1.34
CA GLN A 63 -6.87 -5.88 0.76
C GLN A 63 -5.97 -4.77 1.33
N VAL A 64 -5.71 -3.76 0.52
CA VAL A 64 -4.95 -2.57 0.92
C VAL A 64 -5.95 -1.45 1.22
N PRO A 65 -6.10 -1.04 2.48
CA PRO A 65 -7.07 0.00 2.83
C PRO A 65 -6.57 1.41 2.47
N PHE A 66 -7.44 2.26 1.99
CA PHE A 66 -7.14 3.65 1.62
C PHE A 66 -6.55 4.45 2.78
N ARG A 67 -7.04 4.22 3.99
CA ARG A 67 -6.60 4.92 5.20
C ARG A 67 -5.12 4.74 5.53
N THR A 68 -4.43 3.75 4.98
CA THR A 68 -2.98 3.60 5.14
C THR A 68 -2.17 4.64 4.38
N LEU A 69 -2.80 5.36 3.46
CA LEU A 69 -2.20 6.41 2.66
C LEU A 69 -2.33 7.79 3.30
N LEU A 70 -3.17 7.94 4.33
CA LEU A 70 -3.52 9.21 4.94
C LEU A 70 -2.72 9.44 6.23
N PRO A 71 -1.78 10.40 6.26
CA PRO A 71 -1.04 10.70 7.49
C PRO A 71 -1.93 11.37 8.54
N LYS A 72 -1.83 10.93 9.79
CA LYS A 72 -2.55 11.56 10.91
C LYS A 72 -2.08 13.00 11.11
N GLY A 73 -3.05 13.88 11.34
CA GLY A 73 -2.78 15.27 11.70
C GLY A 73 -2.28 16.15 10.55
N VAL A 74 -2.18 15.63 9.33
CA VAL A 74 -1.78 16.40 8.15
C VAL A 74 -2.88 16.34 7.11
N LYS A 75 -3.50 17.47 6.82
CA LYS A 75 -4.57 17.57 5.84
C LYS A 75 -4.03 17.72 4.42
N ASN A 76 -4.84 17.31 3.46
CA ASN A 76 -4.56 17.45 2.04
C ASN A 76 -3.22 16.84 1.58
N LEU A 77 -2.79 15.78 2.26
CA LEU A 77 -1.62 14.99 1.91
C LEU A 77 -2.00 13.51 1.79
N ILE A 78 -1.58 12.88 0.72
CA ILE A 78 -1.69 11.44 0.51
C ILE A 78 -0.31 10.88 0.21
N CYS A 79 0.00 9.73 0.80
CA CYS A 79 1.30 9.07 0.67
C CYS A 79 1.12 7.69 0.06
N ALA A 80 2.03 7.28 -0.82
CA ALA A 80 1.98 5.98 -1.47
C ALA A 80 3.36 5.29 -1.47
N GLY A 81 3.38 4.01 -1.79
CA GLY A 81 4.62 3.26 -1.89
C GLY A 81 5.16 2.81 -0.52
N ARG A 82 6.46 2.86 -0.35
CA ARG A 82 7.16 2.31 0.81
C ARG A 82 7.03 3.11 2.10
N ILE A 83 6.32 4.22 2.08
CA ILE A 83 6.11 5.08 3.26
C ILE A 83 4.72 4.97 3.86
N THR A 84 3.85 4.13 3.31
CA THR A 84 2.49 3.91 3.83
C THR A 84 2.50 3.35 5.24
N GLY A 85 1.41 3.61 5.99
CA GLY A 85 1.30 3.21 7.39
C GLY A 85 1.23 1.69 7.58
N GLY A 86 2.04 1.19 8.50
CA GLY A 86 2.04 -0.22 8.85
C GLY A 86 3.13 -0.59 9.83
N ASP A 87 2.99 -1.73 10.47
CA ASP A 87 4.01 -2.30 11.32
C ASP A 87 5.20 -2.85 10.50
N ARG A 88 6.17 -3.41 11.18
CA ARG A 88 7.40 -3.89 10.58
C ARG A 88 7.17 -5.08 9.63
N VAL A 89 6.28 -5.99 10.01
CA VAL A 89 6.03 -7.23 9.25
C VAL A 89 5.09 -6.96 8.08
N SER A 90 4.00 -6.23 8.28
CA SER A 90 3.11 -5.82 7.19
C SER A 90 3.85 -5.01 6.13
N HIS A 91 4.81 -4.17 6.55
CA HIS A 91 5.64 -3.42 5.61
C HIS A 91 6.54 -4.33 4.76
N ALA A 92 6.97 -5.49 5.27
CA ALA A 92 7.71 -6.46 4.47
C ALA A 92 6.87 -7.04 3.31
N ALA A 93 5.54 -6.94 3.37
CA ALA A 93 4.62 -7.21 2.27
C ALA A 93 4.35 -5.96 1.43
N THR A 94 3.92 -4.87 2.05
CA THR A 94 3.43 -3.67 1.33
C THR A 94 4.53 -2.91 0.61
N ARG A 95 5.80 -3.06 0.98
CA ARG A 95 6.94 -2.43 0.29
C ARG A 95 7.31 -3.08 -1.05
N ASN A 96 6.74 -4.23 -1.38
CA ASN A 96 6.96 -4.88 -2.67
C ASN A 96 6.47 -4.00 -3.82
N MET A 97 7.20 -4.02 -4.95
CA MET A 97 6.92 -3.13 -6.08
C MET A 97 5.46 -3.20 -6.54
N MET A 98 4.89 -4.40 -6.60
CA MET A 98 3.50 -4.57 -7.03
C MET A 98 2.49 -3.98 -6.03
N CYS A 99 2.73 -4.10 -4.73
CA CYS A 99 1.89 -3.42 -3.74
C CYS A 99 2.08 -1.89 -3.79
N CYS A 100 3.30 -1.42 -4.06
CA CYS A 100 3.55 0.00 -4.31
C CYS A 100 2.79 0.51 -5.53
N THR A 101 2.59 -0.32 -6.56
CA THR A 101 1.73 0.03 -7.71
C THR A 101 0.27 0.18 -7.29
N VAL A 102 -0.25 -0.72 -6.45
CA VAL A 102 -1.62 -0.63 -5.90
C VAL A 102 -1.80 0.68 -5.14
N THR A 103 -0.90 0.99 -4.22
CA THR A 103 -0.97 2.23 -3.43
C THR A 103 -0.80 3.48 -4.29
N GLY A 104 0.08 3.45 -5.29
CA GLY A 104 0.31 4.55 -6.22
C GLY A 104 -0.91 4.83 -7.10
N GLN A 105 -1.53 3.79 -7.65
CA GLN A 105 -2.76 3.92 -8.44
C GLN A 105 -3.91 4.42 -7.57
N GLY A 106 -4.09 3.85 -6.37
CA GLY A 106 -5.11 4.29 -5.43
C GLY A 106 -4.96 5.77 -5.05
N ALA A 107 -3.74 6.21 -4.76
CA ALA A 107 -3.45 7.61 -4.44
C ALA A 107 -3.73 8.55 -5.64
N GLY A 108 -3.30 8.16 -6.85
CA GLY A 108 -3.53 8.96 -8.06
C GLY A 108 -5.01 9.11 -8.40
N VAL A 109 -5.79 8.03 -8.30
CA VAL A 109 -7.25 8.07 -8.50
C VAL A 109 -7.92 8.92 -7.43
N ALA A 110 -7.55 8.74 -6.16
CA ALA A 110 -8.09 9.54 -5.07
C ALA A 110 -7.80 11.04 -5.26
N ALA A 111 -6.60 11.41 -5.72
CA ALA A 111 -6.25 12.79 -6.01
C ALA A 111 -7.12 13.38 -7.12
N ALA A 112 -7.38 12.64 -8.18
CA ALA A 112 -8.26 13.07 -9.27
C ALA A 112 -9.70 13.27 -8.78
N VAL A 113 -10.23 12.33 -8.00
CA VAL A 113 -11.58 12.42 -7.41
C VAL A 113 -11.68 13.60 -6.44
N ALA A 114 -10.64 13.83 -5.60
CA ALA A 114 -10.57 14.96 -4.66
C ALA A 114 -10.71 16.31 -5.40
N ILE A 115 -9.98 16.49 -6.50
CA ILE A 115 -10.04 17.69 -7.33
C ILE A 115 -11.45 17.88 -7.92
N GLN A 116 -12.05 16.81 -8.46
CA GLN A 116 -13.38 16.85 -9.05
C GLN A 116 -14.46 17.21 -8.02
N GLN A 117 -14.36 16.68 -6.81
CA GLN A 117 -15.30 16.95 -5.72
C GLN A 117 -14.99 18.22 -4.94
N LYS A 118 -13.82 18.82 -5.13
CA LYS A 118 -13.30 19.95 -4.34
C LYS A 118 -13.30 19.64 -2.84
N ARG A 119 -12.84 18.43 -2.47
CA ARG A 119 -12.76 17.94 -1.09
C ARG A 119 -11.34 17.53 -0.73
N GLY A 120 -11.02 17.57 0.56
CA GLY A 120 -9.82 16.97 1.10
C GLY A 120 -9.87 15.43 1.08
N PHE A 121 -8.71 14.78 1.22
CA PHE A 121 -8.63 13.31 1.15
C PHE A 121 -9.40 12.61 2.27
N GLU A 122 -9.50 13.25 3.43
CA GLU A 122 -10.20 12.72 4.60
C GLU A 122 -11.74 12.76 4.44
N GLU A 123 -12.23 13.58 3.51
CA GLU A 123 -13.65 13.80 3.27
C GLU A 123 -14.14 13.11 1.99
N LEU A 124 -13.26 12.33 1.33
CA LEU A 124 -13.62 11.66 0.09
C LEU A 124 -14.65 10.56 0.33
N ASP A 125 -15.63 10.51 -0.55
CA ASP A 125 -16.47 9.32 -0.68
C ASP A 125 -15.63 8.19 -1.32
N ILE A 126 -15.21 7.24 -0.50
CA ILE A 126 -14.39 6.13 -0.95
C ILE A 126 -15.08 5.28 -2.01
N ALA A 127 -16.40 5.22 -2.03
CA ALA A 127 -17.14 4.48 -3.06
C ALA A 127 -16.90 5.05 -4.46
N GLN A 128 -16.70 6.35 -4.60
CA GLN A 128 -16.38 6.96 -5.89
C GLN A 128 -14.94 6.67 -6.33
N VAL A 129 -13.99 6.66 -5.39
CA VAL A 129 -12.62 6.22 -5.66
C VAL A 129 -12.63 4.77 -6.13
N GLN A 130 -13.37 3.90 -5.43
CA GLN A 130 -13.50 2.49 -5.78
C GLN A 130 -14.20 2.27 -7.13
N ALA A 131 -15.22 3.07 -7.44
CA ALA A 131 -15.90 3.01 -8.73
C ALA A 131 -14.93 3.33 -9.88
N GLU A 132 -14.11 4.37 -9.72
CA GLU A 132 -13.12 4.73 -10.73
C GLU A 132 -12.02 3.67 -10.84
N LEU A 133 -11.54 3.11 -9.72
CA LEU A 133 -10.59 2.00 -9.74
C LEU A 133 -11.15 0.76 -10.48
N LYS A 134 -12.42 0.43 -10.23
CA LYS A 134 -13.11 -0.66 -10.95
C LYS A 134 -13.23 -0.38 -12.45
N ARG A 135 -13.51 0.88 -12.83
CA ARG A 135 -13.53 1.30 -14.25
C ARG A 135 -12.18 1.09 -14.93
N GLN A 136 -11.09 1.19 -14.17
CA GLN A 136 -9.72 0.89 -14.62
C GLN A 136 -9.34 -0.59 -14.48
N ASN A 137 -10.31 -1.48 -14.25
CA ASN A 137 -10.13 -2.93 -14.06
C ASN A 137 -9.27 -3.30 -12.84
N VAL A 138 -9.22 -2.43 -11.81
CA VAL A 138 -8.56 -2.78 -10.55
C VAL A 138 -9.43 -3.76 -9.77
N ARG A 139 -8.82 -4.86 -9.34
CA ARG A 139 -9.47 -5.83 -8.45
C ARG A 139 -9.42 -5.32 -7.01
N LEU A 140 -10.58 -5.15 -6.38
CA LEU A 140 -10.69 -4.66 -5.01
C LEU A 140 -10.96 -5.79 -3.99
N HIS A 141 -11.39 -6.96 -4.46
CA HIS A 141 -11.74 -8.16 -3.68
C HIS A 141 -11.64 -9.42 -4.52
#